data_9e8016d0946249d13af5f2b566984687
#
_entry.id   9e8016d0946249d13af5f2b566984687
#
_cell.length_a   1.000
_cell.length_b   1.000
_cell.length_c   1.000
_cell.angle_alpha   90.00
_cell.angle_beta   90.00
_cell.angle_gamma   90.00
#
_symmetry.space_group_name_H-M   'P 1'
#
loop_
_entity.id
_entity.type
_entity.pdbx_description
1 polymer ?
#
loop_
_entity_poly.entity_id
_entity_poly.type
_entity_poly.pdbx_seq_one_letter_code
_entity_poly.pdbx_strand_id
1 'polypeptide(L)'
;MALAKRLIPCLDVDGGRVVKGVRFEGLRDAGDPVEIARRYDEQGADELAFLDITASHQERDTLLHLVEAVAAQVFIPLTVGGGVRDCADVRRLLNAGADKISINSAAVARPAFIAEAADHFGSQCIVVAIDARRVPGTDAAPRWEIHTHGGRRPTGLDALDWAERMARDGAGELLVTSMDRDGTGLGFDNELNRAIAARVEVPIIASGGVGKLDHLRDGLLVGHADAVLAASIFHFGTHTIPEAKAFLAAAGLEMRLDPSQVER
;
A
#
# COMPACT_ATOMS: atom_id res chain seq x y z
N MET A 1 18.48 -14.64 -10.90
CA MET A 1 17.07 -14.36 -11.25
C MET A 1 16.66 -13.13 -10.47
N ALA A 2 16.11 -12.11 -11.12
CA ALA A 2 15.49 -11.00 -10.41
C ALA A 2 14.19 -11.49 -9.77
N LEU A 3 13.82 -10.92 -8.61
CA LEU A 3 12.51 -11.17 -8.00
C LEU A 3 11.42 -10.53 -8.87
N ALA A 4 10.30 -11.23 -9.04
CA ALA A 4 9.16 -10.69 -9.77
C ALA A 4 8.62 -9.45 -9.04
N LYS A 5 8.30 -8.40 -9.80
CA LYS A 5 7.65 -7.21 -9.30
C LYS A 5 6.17 -7.48 -9.03
N ARG A 6 5.59 -6.80 -8.05
CA ARG A 6 4.21 -7.05 -7.60
C ARG A 6 3.29 -5.90 -7.99
N LEU A 7 2.10 -6.25 -8.46
CA LEU A 7 1.01 -5.33 -8.74
C LEU A 7 -0.09 -5.52 -7.69
N ILE A 8 -0.32 -4.49 -6.88
CA ILE A 8 -1.17 -4.54 -5.69
C ILE A 8 -2.35 -3.58 -5.87
N PRO A 9 -3.56 -4.08 -6.17
CA PRO A 9 -4.77 -3.27 -6.06
C PRO A 9 -5.02 -2.86 -4.60
N CYS A 10 -5.46 -1.60 -4.41
CA CYS A 10 -5.82 -1.09 -3.08
C CYS A 10 -7.31 -0.85 -2.98
N LEU A 11 -7.94 -1.34 -1.92
CA LEU A 11 -9.31 -1.07 -1.53
C LEU A 11 -9.30 -0.13 -0.32
N ASP A 12 -9.60 1.15 -0.56
CA ASP A 12 -9.89 2.09 0.52
C ASP A 12 -11.32 1.83 0.99
N VAL A 13 -11.52 1.56 2.28
CA VAL A 13 -12.83 1.19 2.84
C VAL A 13 -13.32 2.23 3.82
N ASP A 14 -14.59 2.60 3.68
CA ASP A 14 -15.32 3.49 4.56
C ASP A 14 -16.71 2.91 4.85
N GLY A 15 -17.04 2.70 6.14
CA GLY A 15 -18.33 2.15 6.55
C GLY A 15 -18.67 0.81 5.91
N GLY A 16 -17.69 -0.05 5.62
CA GLY A 16 -17.89 -1.37 5.00
C GLY A 16 -18.06 -1.35 3.47
N ARG A 17 -17.82 -0.22 2.81
CA ARG A 17 -17.87 -0.06 1.34
C ARG A 17 -16.51 0.36 0.79
N VAL A 18 -16.17 -0.13 -0.41
CA VAL A 18 -15.00 0.40 -1.12
C VAL A 18 -15.31 1.79 -1.62
N VAL A 19 -14.43 2.73 -1.30
CA VAL A 19 -14.56 4.12 -1.71
C VAL A 19 -13.29 4.60 -2.40
N LYS A 20 -13.39 5.63 -3.22
CA LYS A 20 -12.25 6.33 -3.77
C LYS A 20 -12.52 7.83 -3.87
N GLY A 21 -11.54 8.61 -3.42
CA GLY A 21 -11.54 10.07 -3.50
C GLY A 21 -10.22 10.61 -4.01
N VAL A 22 -10.14 11.93 -4.11
CA VAL A 22 -8.89 12.66 -4.36
C VAL A 22 -8.41 13.21 -3.02
N ARG A 23 -7.20 12.84 -2.58
CA ARG A 23 -6.64 13.25 -1.28
C ARG A 23 -7.56 12.95 -0.09
N PHE A 24 -8.24 11.81 -0.14
CA PHE A 24 -9.24 11.39 0.87
C PHE A 24 -10.47 12.30 0.96
N GLU A 25 -10.74 13.13 -0.04
CA GLU A 25 -11.94 13.98 -0.13
C GLU A 25 -12.81 13.58 -1.33
N GLY A 26 -14.11 13.88 -1.26
CA GLY A 26 -15.05 13.61 -2.34
C GLY A 26 -15.22 12.12 -2.65
N LEU A 27 -15.29 11.28 -1.60
CA LEU A 27 -15.37 9.82 -1.71
C LEU A 27 -16.56 9.38 -2.57
N ARG A 28 -16.28 8.50 -3.54
CA ARG A 28 -17.27 7.82 -4.38
C ARG A 28 -17.28 6.35 -4.03
N ASP A 29 -18.47 5.77 -3.89
CA ASP A 29 -18.66 4.34 -3.70
C ASP A 29 -18.18 3.59 -4.97
N ALA A 30 -17.32 2.60 -4.79
CA ALA A 30 -16.79 1.75 -5.85
C ALA A 30 -17.37 0.32 -5.80
N GLY A 31 -18.12 -0.04 -4.74
CA GLY A 31 -18.83 -1.31 -4.66
C GLY A 31 -18.58 -2.13 -3.41
N ASP A 32 -18.98 -3.39 -3.46
CA ASP A 32 -18.79 -4.38 -2.40
C ASP A 32 -17.32 -4.84 -2.34
N PRO A 33 -16.66 -4.75 -1.17
CA PRO A 33 -15.24 -5.11 -1.03
C PRO A 33 -14.95 -6.58 -1.33
N VAL A 34 -15.85 -7.50 -0.97
CA VAL A 34 -15.65 -8.94 -1.19
C VAL A 34 -15.70 -9.28 -2.68
N GLU A 35 -16.68 -8.71 -3.40
CA GLU A 35 -16.80 -8.90 -4.84
C GLU A 35 -15.62 -8.31 -5.61
N ILE A 36 -15.16 -7.14 -5.20
CA ILE A 36 -14.01 -6.47 -5.83
C ILE A 36 -12.72 -7.24 -5.55
N ALA A 37 -12.49 -7.69 -4.32
CA ALA A 37 -11.33 -8.48 -3.94
C ALA A 37 -11.25 -9.79 -4.74
N ARG A 38 -12.36 -10.54 -4.82
CA ARG A 38 -12.45 -11.77 -5.63
C ARG A 38 -12.13 -11.50 -7.09
N ARG A 39 -12.67 -10.44 -7.67
CA ARG A 39 -12.40 -10.06 -9.06
C ARG A 39 -10.91 -9.78 -9.30
N TYR A 40 -10.21 -9.14 -8.36
CA TYR A 40 -8.78 -8.88 -8.50
C TYR A 40 -7.93 -10.14 -8.34
N ASP A 41 -8.31 -11.05 -7.46
CA ASP A 41 -7.69 -12.37 -7.33
C ASP A 41 -7.85 -13.16 -8.65
N GLU A 42 -9.08 -13.26 -9.18
CA GLU A 42 -9.38 -13.91 -10.46
C GLU A 42 -8.63 -13.28 -11.65
N GLN A 43 -8.32 -11.98 -11.61
CA GLN A 43 -7.51 -11.28 -12.61
C GLN A 43 -6.00 -11.46 -12.40
N GLY A 44 -5.58 -12.17 -11.36
CA GLY A 44 -4.19 -12.48 -11.10
C GLY A 44 -3.40 -11.33 -10.47
N ALA A 45 -3.98 -10.51 -9.62
CA ALA A 45 -3.23 -9.60 -8.75
C ALA A 45 -2.20 -10.38 -7.94
N ASP A 46 -1.10 -9.73 -7.55
CA ASP A 46 -0.07 -10.41 -6.77
C ASP A 46 -0.35 -10.38 -5.27
N GLU A 47 -1.01 -9.33 -4.80
CA GLU A 47 -1.46 -9.09 -3.43
C GLU A 47 -2.66 -8.16 -3.47
N LEU A 48 -3.37 -8.02 -2.35
CA LEU A 48 -4.39 -7.01 -2.11
C LEU A 48 -4.00 -6.14 -0.92
N ALA A 49 -4.23 -4.84 -1.01
CA ALA A 49 -4.19 -3.94 0.13
C ALA A 49 -5.61 -3.47 0.48
N PHE A 50 -5.97 -3.58 1.75
CA PHE A 50 -7.25 -3.22 2.31
C PHE A 50 -7.02 -2.17 3.40
N LEU A 51 -7.38 -0.93 3.13
CA LEU A 51 -7.10 0.19 4.02
C LEU A 51 -8.41 0.78 4.56
N ASP A 52 -8.66 0.57 5.85
CA ASP A 52 -9.76 1.24 6.55
C ASP A 52 -9.38 2.71 6.79
N ILE A 53 -10.11 3.61 6.16
CA ILE A 53 -9.93 5.06 6.30
C ILE A 53 -10.85 5.67 7.35
N THR A 54 -11.74 4.87 7.96
CA THR A 54 -12.63 5.27 9.05
C THR A 54 -11.96 5.03 10.40
N ALA A 55 -11.62 6.07 11.12
CA ALA A 55 -10.86 5.97 12.37
C ALA A 55 -11.73 5.80 13.64
N SER A 56 -12.98 5.27 13.55
CA SER A 56 -13.86 5.18 14.71
C SER A 56 -13.77 3.85 15.46
N HIS A 57 -13.96 3.89 16.76
CA HIS A 57 -13.86 2.73 17.65
C HIS A 57 -14.99 1.69 17.44
N GLN A 58 -16.14 2.16 16.95
CA GLN A 58 -17.35 1.33 16.76
C GLN A 58 -17.34 0.53 15.46
N GLU A 59 -16.44 0.86 14.52
CA GLU A 59 -16.35 0.23 13.19
C GLU A 59 -15.33 -0.91 13.11
N ARG A 60 -14.61 -1.21 14.19
CA ARG A 60 -13.57 -2.27 14.21
C ARG A 60 -14.12 -3.66 14.05
N ASP A 61 -15.25 -3.96 14.68
CA ASP A 61 -15.86 -5.28 14.55
C ASP A 61 -16.36 -5.47 13.10
N THR A 62 -16.86 -4.39 12.48
CA THR A 62 -17.21 -4.38 11.06
C THR A 62 -16.00 -4.66 10.18
N LEU A 63 -14.84 -4.02 10.47
CA LEU A 63 -13.60 -4.28 9.74
C LEU A 63 -13.16 -5.75 9.87
N LEU A 64 -13.17 -6.33 11.07
CA LEU A 64 -12.79 -7.73 11.28
C LEU A 64 -13.67 -8.69 10.48
N HIS A 65 -14.99 -8.54 10.55
CA HIS A 65 -15.92 -9.36 9.75
C HIS A 65 -15.71 -9.19 8.25
N LEU A 66 -15.36 -8.00 7.82
CA LEU A 66 -15.09 -7.74 6.41
C LEU A 66 -13.76 -8.38 5.96
N VAL A 67 -12.72 -8.32 6.81
CA VAL A 67 -11.44 -9.02 6.56
C VAL A 67 -11.66 -10.53 6.48
N GLU A 68 -12.43 -11.12 7.42
CA GLU A 68 -12.82 -12.55 7.38
C GLU A 68 -13.55 -12.91 6.09
N ALA A 69 -14.50 -12.09 5.66
CA ALA A 69 -15.27 -12.32 4.44
C ALA A 69 -14.40 -12.23 3.18
N VAL A 70 -13.49 -11.27 3.11
CA VAL A 70 -12.53 -11.12 1.99
C VAL A 70 -11.55 -12.29 1.99
N ALA A 71 -10.92 -12.59 3.12
CA ALA A 71 -9.94 -13.67 3.24
C ALA A 71 -10.51 -15.05 2.90
N ALA A 72 -11.83 -15.26 3.08
CA ALA A 72 -12.50 -16.49 2.67
C ALA A 72 -12.67 -16.62 1.14
N GLN A 73 -12.48 -15.57 0.37
CA GLN A 73 -12.72 -15.52 -1.07
C GLN A 73 -11.46 -15.29 -1.92
N VAL A 74 -10.34 -14.88 -1.31
CA VAL A 74 -9.10 -14.57 -2.02
C VAL A 74 -7.99 -15.52 -1.57
N PHE A 75 -7.07 -15.85 -2.49
CA PHE A 75 -5.95 -16.77 -2.27
C PHE A 75 -4.58 -16.11 -2.50
N ILE A 76 -4.58 -14.79 -2.67
CA ILE A 76 -3.38 -13.96 -2.73
C ILE A 76 -3.19 -13.23 -1.40
N PRO A 77 -1.95 -12.83 -1.03
CA PRO A 77 -1.69 -12.18 0.24
C PRO A 77 -2.54 -10.93 0.45
N LEU A 78 -3.10 -10.80 1.64
CA LEU A 78 -3.97 -9.69 2.05
C LEU A 78 -3.25 -8.82 3.08
N THR A 79 -2.94 -7.58 2.70
CA THR A 79 -2.43 -6.55 3.61
C THR A 79 -3.59 -5.72 4.15
N VAL A 80 -3.75 -5.64 5.47
CA VAL A 80 -4.80 -4.85 6.12
C VAL A 80 -4.19 -3.71 6.92
N GLY A 81 -4.71 -2.50 6.74
CA GLY A 81 -4.30 -1.30 7.48
C GLY A 81 -5.50 -0.46 7.92
N GLY A 82 -5.22 0.47 8.80
CA GLY A 82 -6.23 1.35 9.42
C GLY A 82 -6.49 0.99 10.89
N GLY A 83 -6.47 1.99 11.78
CA GLY A 83 -6.85 1.84 13.17
C GLY A 83 -6.00 0.93 14.06
N VAL A 84 -4.89 0.37 13.58
CA VAL A 84 -3.99 -0.52 14.34
C VAL A 84 -3.21 0.27 15.38
N ARG A 85 -3.18 -0.19 16.65
CA ARG A 85 -2.59 0.55 17.77
C ARG A 85 -1.57 -0.26 18.57
N ASP A 86 -1.76 -1.58 18.64
CA ASP A 86 -0.99 -2.48 19.49
C ASP A 86 -0.94 -3.91 18.94
N CYS A 87 -0.16 -4.78 19.58
CA CYS A 87 -0.03 -6.19 19.19
C CYS A 87 -1.34 -6.98 19.29
N ALA A 88 -2.30 -6.55 20.11
CA ALA A 88 -3.60 -7.22 20.20
C ALA A 88 -4.44 -6.92 18.94
N ASP A 89 -4.38 -5.69 18.40
CA ASP A 89 -5.00 -5.34 17.14
C ASP A 89 -4.36 -6.14 15.98
N VAL A 90 -3.02 -6.24 15.94
CA VAL A 90 -2.29 -7.06 14.95
C VAL A 90 -2.76 -8.49 14.99
N ARG A 91 -2.78 -9.12 16.19
CA ARG A 91 -3.22 -10.51 16.37
C ARG A 91 -4.65 -10.73 15.87
N ARG A 92 -5.56 -9.80 16.15
CA ARG A 92 -6.97 -9.92 15.72
C ARG A 92 -7.11 -9.90 14.20
N LEU A 93 -6.39 -9.02 13.53
CA LEU A 93 -6.41 -8.93 12.07
C LEU A 93 -5.76 -10.14 11.39
N LEU A 94 -4.63 -10.63 11.92
CA LEU A 94 -4.02 -11.88 11.44
C LEU A 94 -4.94 -13.09 11.65
N ASN A 95 -5.61 -13.18 12.80
CA ASN A 95 -6.58 -14.26 13.06
C ASN A 95 -7.83 -14.15 12.16
N ALA A 96 -8.20 -12.94 11.70
CA ALA A 96 -9.28 -12.73 10.76
C ALA A 96 -8.89 -13.08 9.31
N GLY A 97 -7.62 -13.41 9.05
CA GLY A 97 -7.13 -13.87 7.75
C GLY A 97 -6.26 -12.88 7.00
N ALA A 98 -5.86 -11.76 7.60
CA ALA A 98 -4.83 -10.91 7.02
C ALA A 98 -3.46 -11.61 7.06
N ASP A 99 -2.66 -11.47 6.00
CA ASP A 99 -1.27 -11.94 5.95
C ASP A 99 -0.28 -10.89 6.44
N LYS A 100 -0.59 -9.63 6.21
CA LYS A 100 0.25 -8.49 6.57
C LYS A 100 -0.58 -7.37 7.19
N ILE A 101 0.04 -6.63 8.10
CA ILE A 101 -0.59 -5.50 8.80
C ILE A 101 0.15 -4.22 8.49
N SER A 102 -0.56 -3.22 7.96
CA SER A 102 -0.03 -1.90 7.65
C SER A 102 -0.22 -0.94 8.83
N ILE A 103 0.90 -0.38 9.31
CA ILE A 103 0.96 0.46 10.52
C ILE A 103 1.58 1.81 10.17
N ASN A 104 0.88 2.91 10.48
CA ASN A 104 1.38 4.29 10.32
C ASN A 104 1.39 5.03 11.67
N SER A 105 0.27 5.65 12.06
CA SER A 105 0.20 6.59 13.19
C SER A 105 0.66 5.98 14.52
N ALA A 106 0.41 4.70 14.75
CA ALA A 106 0.86 4.00 15.95
C ALA A 106 2.38 3.84 16.00
N ALA A 107 3.03 3.60 14.86
CA ALA A 107 4.48 3.56 14.77
C ALA A 107 5.10 4.93 15.09
N VAL A 108 4.53 6.02 14.59
CA VAL A 108 4.99 7.38 14.89
C VAL A 108 4.81 7.71 16.38
N ALA A 109 3.66 7.35 16.97
CA ALA A 109 3.38 7.58 18.38
C ALA A 109 4.28 6.75 19.31
N ARG A 110 4.62 5.53 18.93
CA ARG A 110 5.45 4.59 19.70
C ARG A 110 6.31 3.72 18.77
N PRO A 111 7.47 4.21 18.34
CA PRO A 111 8.31 3.49 17.37
C PRO A 111 8.71 2.08 17.80
N ALA A 112 8.93 1.86 19.10
CA ALA A 112 9.22 0.52 19.64
C ALA A 112 8.14 -0.53 19.34
N PHE A 113 6.92 -0.10 18.99
CA PHE A 113 5.83 -1.00 18.61
C PHE A 113 6.17 -1.84 17.37
N ILE A 114 6.96 -1.31 16.43
CA ILE A 114 7.34 -2.08 15.22
C ILE A 114 8.25 -3.24 15.60
N ALA A 115 9.26 -3.02 16.46
CA ALA A 115 10.11 -4.10 16.94
C ALA A 115 9.34 -5.15 17.73
N GLU A 116 8.45 -4.73 18.66
CA GLU A 116 7.59 -5.65 19.41
C GLU A 116 6.69 -6.49 18.49
N ALA A 117 6.09 -5.87 17.48
CA ALA A 117 5.22 -6.58 16.53
C ALA A 117 6.03 -7.55 15.66
N ALA A 118 7.21 -7.13 15.17
CA ALA A 118 8.10 -7.96 14.38
C ALA A 118 8.62 -9.18 15.18
N ASP A 119 8.99 -8.98 16.44
CA ASP A 119 9.41 -10.07 17.33
C ASP A 119 8.28 -11.07 17.62
N HIS A 120 7.03 -10.59 17.70
CA HIS A 120 5.87 -11.43 18.02
C HIS A 120 5.30 -12.20 16.84
N PHE A 121 5.28 -11.58 15.65
CA PHE A 121 4.55 -12.07 14.48
C PHE A 121 5.46 -12.36 13.28
N GLY A 122 6.71 -11.93 13.35
CA GLY A 122 7.66 -11.97 12.24
C GLY A 122 7.60 -10.69 11.39
N SER A 123 8.77 -10.23 10.93
CA SER A 123 8.89 -9.04 10.08
C SER A 123 8.03 -9.12 8.82
N GLN A 124 7.88 -10.31 8.24
CA GLN A 124 7.08 -10.53 7.02
C GLN A 124 5.61 -10.14 7.16
N CYS A 125 5.09 -10.06 8.40
CA CYS A 125 3.71 -9.63 8.67
C CYS A 125 3.59 -8.11 8.89
N ILE A 126 4.70 -7.37 8.97
CA ILE A 126 4.71 -5.96 9.36
C ILE A 126 5.07 -5.07 8.17
N VAL A 127 4.09 -4.28 7.74
CA VAL A 127 4.26 -3.23 6.73
C VAL A 127 4.20 -1.88 7.44
N VAL A 128 5.21 -1.03 7.28
CA VAL A 128 5.13 0.34 7.80
C VAL A 128 4.69 1.27 6.67
N ALA A 129 3.52 1.91 6.86
CA ALA A 129 3.03 2.92 5.95
C ALA A 129 3.64 4.29 6.26
N ILE A 130 4.11 4.96 5.22
CA ILE A 130 4.77 6.27 5.26
C ILE A 130 4.00 7.22 4.34
N ASP A 131 3.18 8.08 4.92
CA ASP A 131 2.52 9.17 4.19
C ASP A 131 3.46 10.36 4.16
N ALA A 132 4.11 10.59 3.02
CA ALA A 132 5.15 11.60 2.87
C ALA A 132 4.68 12.79 2.05
N ARG A 133 5.03 13.99 2.50
CA ARG A 133 4.81 15.25 1.78
C ARG A 133 6.11 15.98 1.59
N ARG A 134 6.35 16.51 0.38
CA ARG A 134 7.53 17.30 0.07
C ARG A 134 7.53 18.61 0.88
N VAL A 135 8.69 18.92 1.47
CA VAL A 135 8.87 20.16 2.22
C VAL A 135 9.13 21.29 1.21
N PRO A 136 8.33 22.36 1.21
CA PRO A 136 8.49 23.49 0.28
C PRO A 136 9.89 24.14 0.41
N GLY A 137 10.44 24.62 -0.72
CA GLY A 137 11.71 25.33 -0.75
C GLY A 137 12.95 24.46 -0.60
N THR A 138 12.82 23.12 -0.71
CA THR A 138 13.94 22.18 -0.64
C THR A 138 14.32 21.58 -2.00
N ASP A 139 14.09 22.31 -3.09
CA ASP A 139 14.27 21.77 -4.45
C ASP A 139 15.71 21.38 -4.79
N ALA A 140 16.69 22.10 -4.23
CA ALA A 140 18.12 21.78 -4.40
C ALA A 140 18.58 20.54 -3.61
N ALA A 141 17.90 20.23 -2.50
CA ALA A 141 18.11 19.05 -1.66
C ALA A 141 16.73 18.58 -1.16
N PRO A 142 16.01 17.80 -1.95
CA PRO A 142 14.62 17.44 -1.66
C PRO A 142 14.48 16.73 -0.32
N ARG A 143 13.50 17.15 0.45
CA ARG A 143 13.12 16.58 1.73
C ARG A 143 11.64 16.30 1.77
N TRP A 144 11.27 15.25 2.49
CA TRP A 144 9.87 14.88 2.72
C TRP A 144 9.64 14.70 4.20
N GLU A 145 8.50 15.23 4.65
CA GLU A 145 8.04 15.09 6.02
C GLU A 145 6.93 14.05 6.09
N ILE A 146 6.97 13.18 7.11
CA ILE A 146 5.88 12.23 7.35
C ILE A 146 4.68 12.90 8.00
N HIS A 147 3.51 12.40 7.61
CA HIS A 147 2.23 12.78 8.14
C HIS A 147 1.51 11.58 8.77
N THR A 148 0.61 11.84 9.69
CA THR A 148 -0.24 10.84 10.36
C THR A 148 -1.71 11.19 10.24
N HIS A 149 -2.59 10.28 10.70
CA HIS A 149 -4.04 10.46 10.71
C HIS A 149 -4.61 10.74 9.31
N GLY A 150 -4.25 9.90 8.32
CA GLY A 150 -4.67 10.09 6.93
C GLY A 150 -4.14 11.40 6.33
N GLY A 151 -2.88 11.72 6.61
CA GLY A 151 -2.19 12.89 6.06
C GLY A 151 -2.52 14.24 6.74
N ARG A 152 -3.34 14.25 7.78
CA ARG A 152 -3.85 15.50 8.39
C ARG A 152 -2.89 16.15 9.37
N ARG A 153 -1.92 15.41 9.93
CA ARG A 153 -1.02 15.91 10.97
C ARG A 153 0.44 15.76 10.55
N PRO A 154 1.16 16.88 10.33
CA PRO A 154 2.60 16.84 10.13
C PRO A 154 3.29 16.40 11.43
N THR A 155 4.44 15.73 11.32
CA THR A 155 5.16 15.16 12.47
C THR A 155 6.49 15.83 12.74
N GLY A 156 7.04 16.57 11.78
CA GLY A 156 8.40 17.10 11.81
C GLY A 156 9.48 16.06 11.51
N LEU A 157 9.11 14.79 11.30
CA LEU A 157 10.04 13.70 11.03
C LEU A 157 10.38 13.62 9.53
N ASP A 158 11.68 13.46 9.23
CA ASP A 158 12.15 13.24 7.87
C ASP A 158 11.78 11.83 7.40
N ALA A 159 11.22 11.71 6.18
CA ALA A 159 10.70 10.45 5.67
C ALA A 159 11.80 9.42 5.38
N LEU A 160 13.02 9.87 4.99
CA LEU A 160 14.13 8.99 4.69
C LEU A 160 14.72 8.40 5.97
N ASP A 161 14.97 9.26 6.98
CA ASP A 161 15.48 8.82 8.27
C ASP A 161 14.50 7.90 8.99
N TRP A 162 13.20 8.18 8.82
CA TRP A 162 12.14 7.33 9.33
C TRP A 162 12.09 5.96 8.65
N ALA A 163 12.21 5.91 7.33
CA ALA A 163 12.23 4.67 6.56
C ALA A 163 13.39 3.76 7.01
N GLU A 164 14.60 4.30 7.15
CA GLU A 164 15.76 3.58 7.69
C GLU A 164 15.52 3.04 9.10
N ARG A 165 14.92 3.86 9.96
CA ARG A 165 14.60 3.47 11.32
C ARG A 165 13.60 2.32 11.34
N MET A 166 12.50 2.41 10.58
CA MET A 166 11.46 1.38 10.57
C MET A 166 11.98 0.05 9.99
N ALA A 167 12.80 0.11 8.95
CA ALA A 167 13.46 -1.09 8.41
C ALA A 167 14.37 -1.75 9.46
N ARG A 168 15.17 -0.98 10.19
CA ARG A 168 16.02 -1.48 11.28
C ARG A 168 15.21 -2.00 12.46
N ASP A 169 14.08 -1.39 12.79
CA ASP A 169 13.20 -1.78 13.89
C ASP A 169 12.33 -3.01 13.53
N GLY A 170 12.46 -3.58 12.31
CA GLY A 170 11.88 -4.87 11.95
C GLY A 170 10.68 -4.81 10.99
N ALA A 171 10.41 -3.67 10.34
CA ALA A 171 9.46 -3.65 9.23
C ALA A 171 9.92 -4.61 8.12
N GLY A 172 9.03 -5.47 7.64
CA GLY A 172 9.30 -6.35 6.52
C GLY A 172 9.12 -5.68 5.17
N GLU A 173 8.28 -4.64 5.09
CA GLU A 173 8.05 -3.82 3.90
C GLU A 173 7.71 -2.38 4.27
N LEU A 174 7.95 -1.45 3.34
CA LEU A 174 7.53 -0.05 3.47
C LEU A 174 6.50 0.29 2.39
N LEU A 175 5.32 0.75 2.80
CA LEU A 175 4.30 1.29 1.91
C LEU A 175 4.43 2.81 1.87
N VAL A 176 5.00 3.33 0.78
CA VAL A 176 5.35 4.75 0.64
C VAL A 176 4.30 5.47 -0.20
N THR A 177 3.50 6.31 0.42
CA THR A 177 2.48 7.13 -0.24
C THR A 177 2.93 8.58 -0.34
N SER A 178 3.08 9.08 -1.57
CA SER A 178 3.27 10.52 -1.78
C SER A 178 1.94 11.25 -1.71
N MET A 179 1.76 12.06 -0.67
CA MET A 179 0.58 12.90 -0.50
C MET A 179 0.44 13.99 -1.56
N ASP A 180 1.57 14.41 -2.14
CA ASP A 180 1.57 15.40 -3.23
C ASP A 180 1.04 14.80 -4.54
N ARG A 181 1.16 13.48 -4.70
CA ARG A 181 0.76 12.73 -5.90
C ARG A 181 -0.58 12.02 -5.76
N ASP A 182 -0.98 11.66 -4.54
CA ASP A 182 -2.21 10.87 -4.33
C ASP A 182 -3.45 11.55 -4.91
N GLY A 183 -4.21 10.77 -5.69
CA GLY A 183 -5.40 11.21 -6.40
C GLY A 183 -5.17 12.13 -7.60
N THR A 184 -3.93 12.53 -7.92
CA THR A 184 -3.65 13.50 -9.01
C THR A 184 -3.62 12.88 -10.41
N GLY A 185 -3.36 11.59 -10.53
CA GLY A 185 -3.15 10.92 -11.82
C GLY A 185 -1.84 11.31 -12.53
N LEU A 186 -0.89 11.94 -11.83
CA LEU A 186 0.38 12.43 -12.39
C LEU A 186 1.56 11.45 -12.26
N GLY A 187 1.32 10.26 -11.72
CA GLY A 187 2.33 9.25 -11.44
C GLY A 187 2.89 9.34 -10.02
N PHE A 188 3.65 8.30 -9.65
CA PHE A 188 4.32 8.23 -8.34
C PHE A 188 5.35 9.34 -8.14
N ASP A 189 5.70 9.62 -6.90
CA ASP A 189 6.89 10.40 -6.55
C ASP A 189 8.13 9.50 -6.65
N ASN A 190 8.63 9.34 -7.88
CA ASN A 190 9.78 8.48 -8.15
C ASN A 190 11.07 8.98 -7.50
N GLU A 191 11.17 10.29 -7.21
CA GLU A 191 12.30 10.86 -6.50
C GLU A 191 12.30 10.40 -5.03
N LEU A 192 11.16 10.48 -4.37
CA LEU A 192 10.97 9.96 -3.00
C LEU A 192 11.27 8.45 -2.93
N ASN A 193 10.62 7.66 -3.80
CA ASN A 193 10.78 6.21 -3.79
C ASN A 193 12.24 5.80 -3.99
N ARG A 194 12.93 6.39 -4.97
CA ARG A 194 14.36 6.13 -5.22
C ARG A 194 15.24 6.55 -4.05
N ALA A 195 14.93 7.69 -3.41
CA ALA A 195 15.71 8.17 -2.26
C ALA A 195 15.58 7.21 -1.06
N ILE A 196 14.39 6.65 -0.83
CA ILE A 196 14.17 5.63 0.21
C ILE A 196 14.85 4.31 -0.20
N ALA A 197 14.66 3.84 -1.46
CA ALA A 197 15.27 2.60 -1.95
C ALA A 197 16.81 2.58 -1.84
N ALA A 198 17.45 3.75 -1.91
CA ALA A 198 18.90 3.88 -1.74
C ALA A 198 19.37 3.70 -0.28
N ARG A 199 18.45 3.70 0.70
CA ARG A 199 18.76 3.68 2.14
C ARG A 199 18.31 2.43 2.87
N VAL A 200 17.40 1.64 2.28
CA VAL A 200 16.82 0.45 2.93
C VAL A 200 16.98 -0.78 2.05
N GLU A 201 17.03 -1.96 2.69
CA GLU A 201 17.09 -3.25 1.99
C GLU A 201 15.74 -3.97 1.96
N VAL A 202 14.76 -3.48 2.73
CA VAL A 202 13.41 -4.05 2.73
C VAL A 202 12.63 -3.59 1.49
N PRO A 203 11.72 -4.42 0.94
CA PRO A 203 10.91 -4.06 -0.21
C PRO A 203 10.11 -2.77 -0.01
N ILE A 204 10.00 -1.99 -1.10
CA ILE A 204 9.21 -0.75 -1.15
C ILE A 204 8.00 -0.94 -2.04
N ILE A 205 6.83 -0.58 -1.52
CA ILE A 205 5.57 -0.49 -2.24
C ILE A 205 5.32 0.99 -2.56
N ALA A 206 5.41 1.38 -3.83
CA ALA A 206 5.09 2.74 -4.25
C ALA A 206 3.58 2.96 -4.31
N SER A 207 3.11 4.07 -3.73
CA SER A 207 1.69 4.43 -3.64
C SER A 207 1.45 5.91 -3.94
N GLY A 208 0.26 6.22 -4.50
CA GLY A 208 -0.21 7.58 -4.77
C GLY A 208 0.13 8.11 -6.16
N GLY A 209 -0.90 8.50 -6.92
CA GLY A 209 -0.76 9.24 -8.17
C GLY A 209 -0.90 8.46 -9.46
N VAL A 210 -1.19 7.17 -9.44
CA VAL A 210 -1.32 6.36 -10.66
C VAL A 210 -2.53 6.80 -11.49
N GLY A 211 -2.30 7.14 -12.76
CA GLY A 211 -3.36 7.49 -13.71
C GLY A 211 -3.29 6.75 -15.05
N LYS A 212 -2.16 6.06 -15.34
CA LYS A 212 -1.95 5.26 -16.56
C LYS A 212 -0.88 4.20 -16.34
N LEU A 213 -0.76 3.24 -17.26
CA LEU A 213 0.19 2.11 -17.16
C LEU A 213 1.66 2.54 -17.13
N ASP A 214 2.03 3.60 -17.85
CA ASP A 214 3.39 4.15 -17.79
C ASP A 214 3.82 4.52 -16.38
N HIS A 215 2.90 4.99 -15.54
CA HIS A 215 3.20 5.34 -14.16
C HIS A 215 3.59 4.11 -13.33
N LEU A 216 2.97 2.94 -13.58
CA LEU A 216 3.34 1.68 -12.94
C LEU A 216 4.77 1.28 -13.32
N ARG A 217 5.09 1.32 -14.64
CA ARG A 217 6.44 1.07 -15.15
C ARG A 217 7.48 1.99 -14.52
N ASP A 218 7.20 3.29 -14.51
CA ASP A 218 8.13 4.29 -14.01
C ASP A 218 8.34 4.16 -12.49
N GLY A 219 7.32 3.78 -11.72
CA GLY A 219 7.45 3.46 -10.30
C GLY A 219 8.44 2.33 -10.04
N LEU A 220 8.40 1.28 -10.87
CA LEU A 220 9.28 0.12 -10.75
C LEU A 220 10.70 0.38 -11.29
N LEU A 221 10.83 1.04 -12.47
CA LEU A 221 12.12 1.25 -13.12
C LEU A 221 12.85 2.51 -12.65
N VAL A 222 12.13 3.64 -12.51
CA VAL A 222 12.71 4.93 -12.14
C VAL A 222 12.64 5.17 -10.64
N GLY A 223 11.54 4.77 -10.01
CA GLY A 223 11.33 4.85 -8.56
C GLY A 223 12.05 3.75 -7.78
N HIS A 224 12.52 2.68 -8.45
CA HIS A 224 13.16 1.51 -7.85
C HIS A 224 12.28 0.78 -6.83
N ALA A 225 10.96 0.89 -6.96
CA ALA A 225 10.03 0.14 -6.10
C ALA A 225 10.05 -1.36 -6.43
N ASP A 226 9.70 -2.19 -5.45
CA ASP A 226 9.55 -3.65 -5.61
C ASP A 226 8.11 -4.04 -5.90
N ALA A 227 7.19 -3.17 -5.52
CA ALA A 227 5.78 -3.28 -5.83
C ALA A 227 5.17 -1.91 -6.10
N VAL A 228 4.06 -1.93 -6.84
CA VAL A 228 3.25 -0.73 -7.10
C VAL A 228 1.81 -0.96 -6.65
N LEU A 229 1.30 0.00 -5.89
CA LEU A 229 -0.06 -0.01 -5.39
C LEU A 229 -0.90 1.00 -6.16
N ALA A 230 -2.06 0.56 -6.66
CA ALA A 230 -2.97 1.40 -7.42
C ALA A 230 -4.44 1.05 -7.13
N ALA A 231 -5.31 2.04 -7.22
CA ALA A 231 -6.73 1.92 -6.95
C ALA A 231 -7.58 2.34 -8.16
N SER A 232 -7.63 3.63 -8.46
CA SER A 232 -8.59 4.23 -9.40
C SER A 232 -8.56 3.62 -10.79
N ILE A 233 -7.38 3.34 -11.36
CA ILE A 233 -7.25 2.78 -12.72
C ILE A 233 -7.87 1.39 -12.84
N PHE A 234 -7.97 0.63 -11.74
CA PHE A 234 -8.57 -0.70 -11.67
C PHE A 234 -10.04 -0.64 -11.24
N HIS A 235 -10.39 0.19 -10.25
CA HIS A 235 -11.77 0.29 -9.76
C HIS A 235 -12.74 0.75 -10.83
N PHE A 236 -12.34 1.73 -11.63
CA PHE A 236 -13.19 2.30 -12.68
C PHE A 236 -13.03 1.63 -14.04
N GLY A 237 -12.29 0.50 -14.10
CA GLY A 237 -12.15 -0.30 -15.33
C GLY A 237 -11.37 0.41 -16.44
N THR A 238 -10.54 1.41 -16.12
CA THR A 238 -9.66 2.05 -17.11
C THR A 238 -8.67 1.04 -17.66
N HIS A 239 -8.15 0.17 -16.78
CA HIS A 239 -7.28 -0.94 -17.12
C HIS A 239 -7.64 -2.17 -16.26
N THR A 240 -7.32 -3.35 -16.78
CA THR A 240 -7.38 -4.61 -16.05
C THR A 240 -6.02 -4.99 -15.48
N ILE A 241 -6.00 -5.88 -14.49
CA ILE A 241 -4.73 -6.42 -13.93
C ILE A 241 -3.91 -7.15 -15.00
N PRO A 242 -4.50 -8.04 -15.84
CA PRO A 242 -3.76 -8.71 -16.93
C PRO A 242 -3.14 -7.73 -17.93
N GLU A 243 -3.87 -6.70 -18.36
CA GLU A 243 -3.33 -5.66 -19.25
C GLU A 243 -2.13 -4.94 -18.63
N ALA A 244 -2.23 -4.56 -17.35
CA ALA A 244 -1.15 -3.90 -16.65
C ALA A 244 0.09 -4.81 -16.54
N LYS A 245 -0.08 -6.08 -16.18
CA LYS A 245 1.02 -7.04 -16.10
C LYS A 245 1.66 -7.32 -17.46
N ALA A 246 0.86 -7.49 -18.52
CA ALA A 246 1.36 -7.67 -19.88
C ALA A 246 2.18 -6.45 -20.34
N PHE A 247 1.71 -5.23 -20.05
CA PHE A 247 2.43 -4.00 -20.35
C PHE A 247 3.77 -3.93 -19.61
N LEU A 248 3.80 -4.28 -18.32
CA LEU A 248 5.02 -4.27 -17.51
C LEU A 248 6.02 -5.34 -17.98
N ALA A 249 5.54 -6.54 -18.31
CA ALA A 249 6.37 -7.62 -18.86
C ALA A 249 6.97 -7.22 -20.22
N ALA A 250 6.19 -6.58 -21.10
CA ALA A 250 6.68 -6.05 -22.38
C ALA A 250 7.74 -4.94 -22.21
N ALA A 251 7.74 -4.23 -21.08
CA ALA A 251 8.77 -3.28 -20.70
C ALA A 251 10.03 -3.93 -20.09
N GLY A 252 10.12 -5.27 -20.04
CA GLY A 252 11.27 -6.02 -19.54
C GLY A 252 11.28 -6.26 -18.04
N LEU A 253 10.16 -6.05 -17.35
CA LEU A 253 10.02 -6.36 -15.94
C LEU A 253 9.60 -7.82 -15.72
N GLU A 254 10.22 -8.48 -14.74
CA GLU A 254 9.78 -9.81 -14.30
C GLU A 254 8.43 -9.69 -13.59
N MET A 255 7.39 -10.28 -14.18
CA MET A 255 6.03 -10.29 -13.65
C MET A 255 5.53 -11.71 -13.47
N ARG A 256 4.73 -11.98 -12.45
CA ARG A 256 4.00 -13.25 -12.34
C ARG A 256 2.80 -13.22 -13.29
N LEU A 257 2.95 -13.84 -14.45
CA LEU A 257 1.87 -13.98 -15.43
C LEU A 257 1.15 -15.31 -15.23
N ASP A 258 -0.17 -15.30 -15.35
CA ASP A 258 -0.96 -16.52 -15.42
C ASP A 258 -0.94 -17.03 -16.87
N PRO A 259 -0.43 -18.26 -17.13
CA PRO A 259 -0.38 -18.82 -18.47
C PRO A 259 -1.75 -18.85 -19.17
N SER A 260 -2.84 -19.04 -18.43
CA SER A 260 -4.20 -19.06 -18.98
C SER A 260 -4.71 -17.71 -19.47
N GLN A 261 -4.03 -16.61 -19.09
CA GLN A 261 -4.39 -15.23 -19.43
C GLN A 261 -3.50 -14.65 -20.55
N VAL A 262 -2.39 -15.30 -20.88
CA VAL A 262 -1.44 -14.85 -21.92
C VAL A 262 -1.88 -15.28 -23.33
N GLU A 263 -2.74 -16.29 -23.44
CA GLU A 263 -3.20 -16.88 -24.73
C GLU A 263 -4.52 -16.30 -25.26
N ARG A 264 -5.00 -15.18 -24.72
CA ARG A 264 -6.20 -14.48 -25.21
C ARG A 264 -5.81 -13.08 -25.77
#